data_114af437377810f48259a351c6d77ce4
#
_entry.id   114af437377810f48259a351c6d77ce4
#
_cell.length_a   1.000
_cell.length_b   1.000
_cell.length_c   1.000
_cell.angle_alpha   90.00
_cell.angle_beta   90.00
_cell.angle_gamma   90.00
#
_symmetry.space_group_name_H-M   'P 1'
#
loop_
_entity.id
_entity.type
_entity.pdbx_description
1 polymer ?
#
loop_
_entity_poly.entity_id
_entity_poly.type
_entity_poly.pdbx_seq_one_letter_code
_entity_poly.pdbx_strand_id
1 'polypeptide(L)'
;MLIDAAEDKKAWDPVIVDLQGKTTVADYFVICDGETDRQLRSIADAMVERAREQGIRPLAVSGYEEATWILLDFDSVLAHVFLPGERAYYDLETLWAAAEKRRVSKSSSPAR
;
A
#
# COMPACT_ATOMS: atom_id res chain seq x y z
N MET A 1 10.72 -3.22 -2.06
CA MET A 1 11.08 -2.25 -1.02
C MET A 1 9.92 -1.93 -0.10
N LEU A 2 8.83 -1.40 -0.63
CA LEU A 2 7.71 -1.03 0.24
C LEU A 2 7.00 -2.25 0.82
N ILE A 3 6.92 -3.32 0.06
CA ILE A 3 6.31 -4.56 0.54
C ILE A 3 7.08 -5.11 1.73
N ASP A 4 8.41 -5.08 1.67
CA ASP A 4 9.21 -5.56 2.79
C ASP A 4 8.95 -4.75 4.04
N ALA A 5 8.83 -3.44 3.90
CA ALA A 5 8.54 -2.57 5.04
C ALA A 5 7.17 -2.90 5.62
N ALA A 6 6.18 -3.13 4.76
CA ALA A 6 4.85 -3.46 5.21
C ALA A 6 4.84 -4.80 5.95
N GLU A 7 5.54 -5.78 5.42
CA GLU A 7 5.59 -7.10 6.02
C GLU A 7 6.29 -7.07 7.37
N ASP A 8 7.31 -6.23 7.53
CA ASP A 8 7.98 -6.07 8.80
C ASP A 8 7.03 -5.60 9.89
N LYS A 9 5.98 -4.90 9.50
CA LYS A 9 4.98 -4.40 10.44
C LYS A 9 3.71 -5.24 10.40
N LYS A 10 3.81 -6.45 9.83
CA LYS A 10 2.72 -7.42 9.81
C LYS A 10 1.47 -6.95 9.07
N ALA A 11 1.69 -6.20 8.00
CA ALA A 11 0.59 -5.79 7.15
C ALA A 11 -0.07 -7.03 6.54
N TRP A 12 -1.37 -6.94 6.31
CA TRP A 12 -2.15 -8.02 5.77
C TRP A 12 -2.31 -7.87 4.26
N ASP A 13 -2.26 -8.99 3.57
CA ASP A 13 -2.66 -9.14 2.18
C ASP A 13 -2.03 -8.08 1.25
N PRO A 14 -0.71 -7.98 1.23
CA PRO A 14 -0.07 -6.99 0.35
C PRO A 14 -0.21 -7.38 -1.11
N VAL A 15 -0.52 -6.41 -1.94
CA VAL A 15 -0.73 -6.61 -3.37
C VAL A 15 -0.02 -5.50 -4.13
N ILE A 16 0.60 -5.85 -5.24
CA ILE A 16 1.16 -4.88 -6.18
C ILE A 16 0.29 -4.91 -7.42
N VAL A 17 -0.22 -3.74 -7.83
CA VAL A 17 -1.01 -3.62 -9.03
C VAL A 17 -0.15 -2.89 -10.06
N ASP A 18 0.12 -3.54 -11.18
CA ASP A 18 0.96 -2.97 -12.23
C ASP A 18 0.07 -2.16 -13.16
N LEU A 19 0.29 -0.87 -13.18
CA LEU A 19 -0.51 0.07 -13.97
C LEU A 19 0.23 0.59 -15.19
N GLN A 20 1.42 0.09 -15.44
CA GLN A 20 2.22 0.61 -16.53
C GLN A 20 1.50 0.43 -17.86
N GLY A 21 1.41 1.52 -18.61
CA GLY A 21 0.73 1.48 -19.88
C GLY A 21 -0.80 1.53 -19.80
N LYS A 22 -1.36 1.57 -18.57
CA LYS A 22 -2.81 1.60 -18.38
C LYS A 22 -3.32 2.96 -17.96
N THR A 23 -2.47 3.74 -17.32
CA THR A 23 -2.86 5.05 -16.79
C THR A 23 -1.61 5.90 -16.62
N THR A 24 -1.80 7.20 -16.56
CA THR A 24 -0.70 8.13 -16.28
C THR A 24 -0.65 8.50 -14.81
N VAL A 25 -1.54 7.98 -13.99
CA VAL A 25 -1.59 8.33 -12.57
C VAL A 25 -0.37 7.81 -11.83
N ALA A 26 0.00 6.57 -12.07
CA ALA A 26 1.16 5.96 -11.43
C ALA A 26 1.53 4.71 -12.21
N ASP A 27 2.72 4.19 -11.97
CA ASP A 27 3.14 2.93 -12.59
C ASP A 27 2.66 1.75 -11.75
N TYR A 28 2.57 1.92 -10.44
CA TYR A 28 2.18 0.83 -9.54
C TYR A 28 1.35 1.35 -8.38
N PHE A 29 0.40 0.55 -7.95
CA PHE A 29 -0.18 0.68 -6.62
C PHE A 29 0.42 -0.41 -5.75
N VAL A 30 0.72 -0.07 -4.51
CA VAL A 30 1.04 -1.05 -3.47
C VAL A 30 -0.09 -0.95 -2.47
N ILE A 31 -0.80 -2.02 -2.22
CA ILE A 31 -2.00 -2.00 -1.38
C ILE A 31 -1.84 -3.04 -0.28
N CYS A 32 -2.13 -2.66 0.94
CA CYS A 32 -2.13 -3.61 2.05
C CYS A 32 -3.06 -3.12 3.13
N ASP A 33 -3.36 -3.97 4.09
CA ASP A 33 -4.23 -3.66 5.21
C ASP A 33 -3.47 -3.67 6.52
N GLY A 34 -3.97 -2.95 7.48
CA GLY A 34 -3.55 -3.08 8.86
C GLY A 34 -4.76 -3.27 9.73
N GLU A 35 -4.57 -3.84 10.91
CA GLU A 35 -5.68 -4.21 11.75
C GLU A 35 -6.24 -3.03 12.53
N THR A 36 -5.39 -2.08 12.89
CA THR A 36 -5.79 -0.93 13.70
C THR A 36 -5.19 0.33 13.10
N ASP A 37 -5.72 1.49 13.52
CA ASP A 37 -5.18 2.77 13.08
C ASP A 37 -3.71 2.92 13.47
N ARG A 38 -3.35 2.44 14.63
CA ARG A 38 -1.95 2.49 15.07
C ARG A 38 -1.07 1.66 14.13
N GLN A 39 -1.54 0.49 13.74
CA GLN A 39 -0.77 -0.34 12.84
C GLN A 39 -0.66 0.29 11.46
N LEU A 40 -1.71 0.95 10.97
CA LEU A 40 -1.65 1.64 9.70
C LEU A 40 -0.56 2.71 9.71
N ARG A 41 -0.49 3.48 10.77
CA ARG A 41 0.54 4.51 10.88
C ARG A 41 1.92 3.89 10.96
N SER A 42 2.04 2.77 11.66
CA SER A 42 3.32 2.07 11.78
C SER A 42 3.78 1.56 10.42
N ILE A 43 2.84 1.02 9.62
CA ILE A 43 3.16 0.54 8.28
C ILE A 43 3.59 1.71 7.39
N ALA A 44 2.83 2.80 7.44
CA ALA A 44 3.17 3.97 6.64
C ALA A 44 4.53 4.54 7.03
N ASP A 45 4.80 4.63 8.32
CA ASP A 45 6.09 5.12 8.81
C ASP A 45 7.23 4.24 8.32
N ALA A 46 7.04 2.92 8.35
CA ALA A 46 8.07 1.98 7.89
C ALA A 46 8.32 2.13 6.40
N MET A 47 7.26 2.34 5.62
CA MET A 47 7.41 2.54 4.18
C MET A 47 8.18 3.83 3.89
N VAL A 48 7.85 4.91 4.58
CA VAL A 48 8.53 6.18 4.38
C VAL A 48 10.00 6.05 4.77
N GLU A 49 10.27 5.39 5.88
CA GLU A 49 11.64 5.23 6.34
C GLU A 49 12.45 4.37 5.38
N ARG A 50 11.86 3.28 4.89
CA ARG A 50 12.56 2.40 3.96
C ARG A 50 12.87 3.13 2.66
N ALA A 51 11.92 3.94 2.17
CA ALA A 51 12.13 4.72 0.97
C ALA A 51 13.22 5.76 1.19
N ARG A 52 13.23 6.37 2.37
CA ARG A 52 14.24 7.38 2.68
C ARG A 52 15.65 6.79 2.63
N GLU A 53 15.80 5.55 3.05
CA GLU A 53 17.09 4.89 2.98
C GLU A 53 17.59 4.74 1.55
N GLN A 54 16.69 4.79 0.59
CA GLN A 54 17.03 4.73 -0.83
C GLN A 54 17.06 6.12 -1.47
N GLY A 55 17.01 7.16 -0.66
CA GLY A 55 17.02 8.52 -1.17
C GLY A 55 15.69 9.00 -1.73
N ILE A 56 14.59 8.32 -1.41
CA ILE A 56 13.29 8.64 -1.94
C ILE A 56 12.40 9.21 -0.84
N ARG A 57 11.71 10.30 -1.13
CA ARG A 57 10.79 10.91 -0.19
C ARG A 57 9.41 10.96 -0.80
N PRO A 58 8.35 10.82 0.00
CA PRO A 58 7.01 10.94 -0.55
C PRO A 58 6.74 12.38 -0.95
N LEU A 59 6.02 12.56 -2.04
CA LEU A 59 5.57 13.87 -2.47
C LEU A 59 4.43 14.34 -1.59
N ALA A 60 3.64 13.43 -1.08
CA ALA A 60 2.52 13.75 -0.21
C ALA A 60 2.15 12.54 0.64
N VAL A 61 1.61 12.80 1.81
CA VAL A 61 1.07 11.77 2.69
C VAL A 61 -0.32 12.24 3.07
N SER A 62 -1.33 11.43 2.82
CA SER A 62 -2.72 11.78 3.11
C SER A 62 -3.33 10.76 4.05
N GLY A 63 -4.23 11.22 4.89
CA GLY A 63 -5.01 10.33 5.75
C GLY A 63 -4.29 9.78 6.96
N TYR A 64 -3.10 10.29 7.26
CA TYR A 64 -2.31 9.75 8.37
C TYR A 64 -3.01 9.93 9.72
N GLU A 65 -3.67 11.04 9.90
CA GLU A 65 -4.29 11.34 11.20
C GLU A 65 -5.49 10.44 11.47
N GLU A 66 -6.37 10.30 10.49
CA GLU A 66 -7.55 9.44 10.67
C GLU A 66 -7.18 7.98 10.63
N ALA A 67 -6.20 7.65 9.82
CA ALA A 67 -5.68 6.30 9.68
C ALA A 67 -6.74 5.23 9.41
N THR A 68 -7.65 5.55 8.49
CA THR A 68 -8.55 4.54 7.92
C THR A 68 -8.07 4.16 6.53
N TRP A 69 -7.44 5.11 5.85
CA TRP A 69 -6.86 4.92 4.53
C TRP A 69 -5.69 5.91 4.44
N ILE A 70 -4.47 5.43 4.55
CA ILE A 70 -3.29 6.27 4.42
C ILE A 70 -2.75 6.11 3.01
N LEU A 71 -2.53 7.22 2.32
CA LEU A 71 -1.99 7.21 0.98
C LEU A 71 -0.62 7.85 1.00
N LEU A 72 0.37 7.14 0.50
CA LEU A 72 1.73 7.65 0.35
C LEU A 72 2.01 7.82 -1.13
N ASP A 73 2.23 9.06 -1.55
CA ASP A 73 2.46 9.38 -2.95
C ASP A 73 3.96 9.46 -3.21
N PHE A 74 4.51 8.47 -3.90
CA PHE A 74 5.91 8.46 -4.28
C PHE A 74 6.06 8.71 -5.79
N ASP A 75 5.06 9.36 -6.39
CA ASP A 75 5.04 9.69 -7.82
C ASP A 75 4.75 8.46 -8.69
N SER A 76 5.72 7.65 -9.02
CA SER A 76 5.46 6.48 -9.84
C SER A 76 4.76 5.36 -9.08
N VAL A 77 4.79 5.41 -7.76
CA VAL A 77 4.18 4.39 -6.90
C VAL A 77 3.27 5.08 -5.89
N LEU A 78 2.03 4.64 -5.82
CA LEU A 78 1.11 5.10 -4.79
C LEU A 78 0.88 3.93 -3.84
N ALA A 79 1.22 4.13 -2.58
CA ALA A 79 1.03 3.10 -1.56
C ALA A 79 -0.23 3.40 -0.78
N HIS A 80 -1.10 2.41 -0.68
CA HIS A 80 -2.38 2.53 0.00
C HIS A 80 -2.40 1.56 1.18
N VAL A 81 -2.64 2.08 2.36
CA VAL A 81 -2.72 1.26 3.57
C VAL A 81 -4.11 1.47 4.14
N PHE A 82 -4.88 0.41 4.26
CA PHE A 82 -6.30 0.50 4.64
C PHE A 82 -6.60 -0.29 5.90
N LEU A 83 -7.60 0.15 6.63
CA LEU A 83 -8.31 -0.78 7.53
C LEU A 83 -9.11 -1.71 6.64
N PRO A 84 -9.34 -2.95 7.05
CA PRO A 84 -9.92 -3.94 6.14
C PRO A 84 -11.27 -3.54 5.56
N GLY A 85 -12.12 -2.92 6.35
CA GLY A 85 -13.42 -2.49 5.86
C GLY A 85 -13.31 -1.41 4.79
N GLU A 86 -12.35 -0.53 4.93
CA GLU A 86 -12.15 0.55 3.97
C GLU A 86 -11.65 0.01 2.65
N ARG A 87 -10.74 -0.97 2.71
CA ARG A 87 -10.23 -1.58 1.49
C ARG A 87 -11.36 -2.21 0.68
N ALA A 88 -12.23 -2.92 1.36
CA ALA A 88 -13.36 -3.56 0.70
C ALA A 88 -14.29 -2.54 0.08
N TYR A 89 -14.52 -1.44 0.76
CA TYR A 89 -15.42 -0.41 0.30
C TYR A 89 -14.90 0.28 -0.97
N TYR A 90 -13.62 0.63 -0.98
CA TYR A 90 -13.06 1.32 -2.14
C TYR A 90 -12.69 0.37 -3.26
N ASP A 91 -12.27 -0.83 -2.91
CA ASP A 91 -12.01 -1.89 -3.89
C ASP A 91 -11.14 -1.43 -5.06
N LEU A 92 -10.02 -0.85 -4.75
CA LEU A 92 -9.12 -0.33 -5.78
C LEU A 92 -8.63 -1.41 -6.73
N GLU A 93 -8.53 -2.63 -6.24
CA GLU A 93 -8.06 -3.73 -7.06
C GLU A 93 -9.04 -4.05 -8.18
N THR A 94 -10.32 -3.98 -7.91
CA THR A 94 -11.33 -4.20 -8.93
C THR A 94 -11.43 -2.99 -9.86
N LEU A 95 -11.25 -1.82 -9.31
CA LEU A 95 -11.30 -0.61 -10.09
C LEU A 95 -10.28 -0.66 -11.23
N TRP A 96 -9.15 -1.31 -11.00
CA TRP A 96 -8.12 -1.45 -12.00
C TRP A 96 -8.05 -2.88 -12.51
N ALA A 97 -9.20 -3.45 -12.76
CA ALA A 97 -9.28 -4.87 -13.14
C ALA A 97 -8.49 -5.22 -14.39
N ALA A 98 -8.33 -4.26 -15.30
CA ALA A 98 -7.59 -4.54 -16.52
C ALA A 98 -6.08 -4.54 -16.29
N ALA A 99 -5.62 -4.07 -15.16
CA ALA A 99 -4.20 -4.02 -14.86
C ALA A 99 -3.72 -5.37 -14.36
N GLU A 100 -2.47 -5.65 -14.60
CA GLU A 100 -1.86 -6.84 -14.09
C GLU A 100 -1.71 -6.71 -12.58
N LYS A 101 -2.13 -7.71 -11.83
CA LYS A 101 -2.09 -7.66 -10.40
C LYS A 101 -1.29 -8.84 -9.88
N ARG A 102 -0.36 -8.59 -8.98
CA ARG A 102 0.48 -9.64 -8.41
C ARG A 102 0.31 -9.63 -6.90
N ARG A 103 -0.14 -10.75 -6.37
CA ARG A 103 -0.29 -10.90 -4.94
C ARG A 103 1.02 -11.47 -4.38
N VAL A 104 1.51 -10.84 -3.34
CA VAL A 104 2.72 -11.30 -2.69
C VAL A 104 2.39 -12.55 -1.91
N SER A 105 3.06 -13.63 -2.27
CA SER A 105 2.68 -14.88 -1.66
C SER A 105 3.40 -15.27 -0.44
N LYS A 106 4.39 -14.57 0.03
CA LYS A 106 5.06 -14.89 1.10
C LYS A 106 4.26 -15.19 2.16
N SER A 107 4.06 -16.08 2.37
CA SER A 107 3.41 -16.39 3.38
C SER A 107 2.32 -16.12 3.83
N SER A 108 1.89 -15.64 3.50
CA SER A 108 1.28 -15.39 4.09
C SER A 108 0.36 -15.18 4.83
N SER A 109 -0.42 -14.78 4.81
CA SER A 109 -1.43 -14.42 5.57
C SER A 109 -2.53 -15.31 5.44
N PRO A 110 -2.41 -16.35 5.76
CA PRO A 110 -3.38 -17.31 5.56
C PRO A 110 -4.65 -17.08 6.19
N ALA A 111 -4.65 -16.43 7.17
CA ALA A 111 -5.84 -16.28 7.90
C ALA A 111 -6.76 -15.32 7.27
N ARG A 112 -6.42 -14.74 6.24
CA ARG A 112 -7.32 -13.87 5.53
C ARG A 112 -8.10 -14.63 4.50
#